data_e080f8820e49c81ab9e69532a3bc6449
#
_entry.id   e080f8820e49c81ab9e69532a3bc6449
#
_cell.length_a   1.000
_cell.length_b   1.000
_cell.length_c   1.000
_cell.angle_alpha   90.00
_cell.angle_beta   90.00
_cell.angle_gamma   90.00
#
_symmetry.space_group_name_H-M   'P 1'
#
loop_
_entity.id
_entity.type
_entity.pdbx_description
1 polymer ?
#
loop_
_entity_poly.entity_id
_entity_poly.type
_entity_poly.pdbx_seq_one_letter_code
_entity_poly.pdbx_strand_id
1 'polypeptide(L)'
;MVLLYRGADPDKLAWSLALGLVVGVNPLLGSTTLVALGLASVFRLNLVASQVGNHAMYPLELLLFPVFIKVGSVIFRTPSLPLSGHALWAAVKHHPWHTTRLLWSWEWHALVVWAVFAAVAMPVLAMASEPVLRNMAKRVGRGNAAGV
;
A
#
# COMPACT_ATOMS: atom_id res chain seq x y z
N MET A 1 14.90 15.61 -2.78
CA MET A 1 15.40 14.36 -3.40
C MET A 1 16.80 13.96 -2.97
N VAL A 2 17.72 14.89 -2.72
CA VAL A 2 19.12 14.57 -2.31
C VAL A 2 19.23 13.81 -0.98
N LEU A 3 18.31 14.01 -0.04
CA LEU A 3 18.30 13.32 1.26
C LEU A 3 17.97 11.82 1.18
N LEU A 4 17.25 11.38 0.15
CA LEU A 4 16.92 9.97 -0.08
C LEU A 4 18.14 9.15 -0.54
N TYR A 5 19.13 9.80 -1.16
CA TYR A 5 20.28 9.14 -1.77
C TYR A 5 21.59 9.23 -0.97
N ARG A 6 21.66 10.03 0.08
CA ARG A 6 22.89 10.12 0.92
C ARG A 6 23.03 8.84 1.75
N GLY A 7 23.79 7.88 1.22
CA GLY A 7 24.18 6.66 1.94
C GLY A 7 23.12 5.55 1.98
N ALA A 8 22.02 5.68 1.24
CA ALA A 8 21.03 4.62 1.16
C ALA A 8 21.39 3.63 0.05
N ASP A 9 21.42 2.36 0.41
CA ASP A 9 21.57 1.24 -0.52
C ASP A 9 20.39 1.26 -1.53
N PRO A 10 20.66 1.27 -2.87
CA PRO A 10 19.64 1.27 -3.89
C PRO A 10 18.60 0.15 -3.74
N ASP A 11 19.05 -1.02 -3.29
CA ASP A 11 18.19 -2.18 -3.07
C ASP A 11 17.22 -1.92 -1.91
N LYS A 12 17.70 -1.37 -0.80
CA LYS A 12 16.84 -0.98 0.32
C LYS A 12 15.84 0.11 -0.06
N LEU A 13 16.25 1.04 -0.93
CA LEU A 13 15.33 2.07 -1.46
C LEU A 13 14.25 1.44 -2.34
N ALA A 14 14.60 0.48 -3.21
CA ALA A 14 13.65 -0.23 -4.06
C ALA A 14 12.60 -0.98 -3.22
N TRP A 15 13.05 -1.74 -2.23
CA TRP A 15 12.15 -2.43 -1.31
C TRP A 15 11.29 -1.49 -0.47
N SER A 16 11.86 -0.36 -0.03
CA SER A 16 11.11 0.66 0.72
C SER A 16 10.00 1.29 -0.10
N LEU A 17 10.31 1.63 -1.36
CA LEU A 17 9.34 2.20 -2.29
C LEU A 17 8.25 1.17 -2.63
N ALA A 18 8.63 -0.07 -2.95
CA ALA A 18 7.70 -1.16 -3.23
C ALA A 18 6.77 -1.42 -2.05
N LEU A 19 7.31 -1.45 -0.82
CA LEU A 19 6.51 -1.57 0.39
C LEU A 19 5.47 -0.45 0.48
N GLY A 20 5.90 0.79 0.30
CA GLY A 20 5.00 1.94 0.34
C GLY A 20 3.89 1.86 -0.71
N LEU A 21 4.23 1.54 -1.96
CA LEU A 21 3.28 1.39 -3.06
C LEU A 21 2.24 0.30 -2.78
N VAL A 22 2.67 -0.85 -2.28
CA VAL A 22 1.78 -2.00 -2.01
C VAL A 22 0.91 -1.76 -0.79
N VAL A 23 1.47 -1.20 0.28
CA VAL A 23 0.71 -0.86 1.49
C VAL A 23 -0.24 0.31 1.22
N GLY A 24 0.14 1.25 0.35
CA GLY A 24 -0.69 2.38 -0.04
C GLY A 24 -1.99 2.03 -0.76
N VAL A 25 -2.17 0.77 -1.20
CA VAL A 25 -3.44 0.27 -1.75
C VAL A 25 -4.12 -0.75 -0.82
N ASN A 26 -3.76 -0.75 0.45
CA ASN A 26 -4.39 -1.61 1.46
C ASN A 26 -5.86 -1.23 1.65
N PRO A 27 -6.79 -2.18 1.71
CA PRO A 27 -8.22 -1.88 1.90
C PRO A 27 -8.57 -1.26 3.26
N LEU A 28 -7.69 -1.32 4.27
CA LEU A 28 -7.87 -0.63 5.56
C LEU A 28 -7.68 0.88 5.42
N LEU A 29 -8.71 1.57 4.95
CA LEU A 29 -8.68 3.01 4.74
C LEU A 29 -8.21 3.78 5.99
N GLY A 30 -7.23 4.67 5.80
CA GLY A 30 -6.68 5.52 6.86
C GLY A 30 -5.61 4.89 7.75
N SER A 31 -5.37 3.57 7.65
CA SER A 31 -4.30 2.89 8.40
C SER A 31 -3.00 2.73 7.62
N THR A 32 -3.01 2.96 6.32
CA THR A 32 -1.91 2.69 5.39
C THR A 32 -0.60 3.33 5.82
N THR A 33 -0.64 4.58 6.31
CA THR A 33 0.54 5.28 6.82
C THR A 33 1.17 4.58 8.02
N LEU A 34 0.37 4.17 9.01
CA LEU A 34 0.87 3.49 10.21
C LEU A 34 1.40 2.10 9.88
N VAL A 35 0.71 1.37 9.01
CA VAL A 35 1.13 0.05 8.54
C VAL A 35 2.45 0.15 7.76
N ALA A 36 2.57 1.10 6.85
CA ALA A 36 3.80 1.33 6.08
C ALA A 36 4.98 1.70 6.99
N LEU A 37 4.79 2.60 7.96
CA LEU A 37 5.82 2.97 8.94
C LEU A 37 6.23 1.77 9.81
N GLY A 38 5.26 1.03 10.32
CA GLY A 38 5.49 -0.15 11.15
C GLY A 38 6.31 -1.21 10.42
N LEU A 39 5.87 -1.59 9.22
CA LEU A 39 6.55 -2.60 8.39
C LEU A 39 7.93 -2.11 7.95
N ALA A 40 8.07 -0.86 7.51
CA ALA A 40 9.37 -0.29 7.14
C ALA A 40 10.34 -0.29 8.32
N SER A 41 9.87 -0.02 9.53
CA SER A 41 10.67 -0.08 10.76
C SER A 41 11.12 -1.51 11.09
N VAL A 42 10.20 -2.48 11.04
CA VAL A 42 10.49 -3.89 11.31
C VAL A 42 11.51 -4.45 10.33
N PHE A 43 11.35 -4.16 9.04
CA PHE A 43 12.27 -4.62 7.99
C PHE A 43 13.50 -3.74 7.82
N ARG A 44 13.68 -2.71 8.67
CA ARG A 44 14.81 -1.77 8.61
C ARG A 44 14.97 -1.12 7.23
N LEU A 45 13.87 -0.79 6.62
CA LEU A 45 13.77 -0.11 5.33
C LEU A 45 13.79 1.42 5.51
N ASN A 46 13.89 2.14 4.41
CA ASN A 46 13.86 3.60 4.43
C ASN A 46 12.43 4.12 4.64
N LEU A 47 12.16 4.71 5.81
CA LEU A 47 10.85 5.22 6.20
C LEU A 47 10.33 6.29 5.23
N VAL A 48 11.21 7.20 4.79
CA VAL A 48 10.83 8.29 3.89
C VAL A 48 10.43 7.74 2.52
N ALA A 49 11.21 6.81 1.96
CA ALA A 49 10.90 6.18 0.69
C ALA A 49 9.58 5.39 0.75
N SER A 50 9.32 4.67 1.85
CA SER A 50 8.05 3.97 2.03
C SER A 50 6.87 4.93 2.10
N GLN A 51 7.00 6.09 2.76
CA GLN A 51 5.94 7.08 2.82
C GLN A 51 5.69 7.77 1.48
N VAL A 52 6.73 8.05 0.71
CA VAL A 52 6.59 8.57 -0.67
C VAL A 52 5.77 7.60 -1.52
N GLY A 53 6.11 6.30 -1.48
CA GLY A 53 5.34 5.26 -2.18
C GLY A 53 3.90 5.18 -1.71
N ASN A 54 3.68 5.18 -0.39
CA ASN A 54 2.36 5.10 0.22
C ASN A 54 1.45 6.26 -0.21
N HIS A 55 1.93 7.50 -0.09
CA HIS A 55 1.14 8.68 -0.45
C HIS A 55 0.87 8.80 -1.96
N ALA A 56 1.80 8.32 -2.81
CA ALA A 56 1.58 8.29 -4.25
C ALA A 56 0.39 7.38 -4.66
N MET A 57 0.02 6.42 -3.81
CA MET A 57 -1.05 5.46 -4.08
C MET A 57 -2.44 5.89 -3.60
N TYR A 58 -2.60 7.01 -2.87
CA TYR A 58 -3.90 7.45 -2.36
C TYR A 58 -5.03 7.49 -3.41
N PRO A 59 -4.85 8.04 -4.62
CA PRO A 59 -5.92 8.01 -5.61
C PRO A 59 -6.25 6.59 -6.06
N LEU A 60 -5.24 5.70 -6.11
CA LEU A 60 -5.43 4.31 -6.51
C LEU A 60 -6.02 3.45 -5.39
N GLU A 61 -5.75 3.77 -4.12
CA GLU A 61 -6.36 3.15 -2.94
C GLU A 61 -7.89 3.19 -3.02
N LEU A 62 -8.45 4.37 -3.32
CA LEU A 62 -9.90 4.56 -3.45
C LEU A 62 -10.51 3.77 -4.62
N LEU A 63 -9.75 3.60 -5.73
CA LEU A 63 -10.21 2.81 -6.88
C LEU A 63 -10.12 1.31 -6.64
N LEU A 64 -9.09 0.84 -5.94
CA LEU A 64 -8.86 -0.58 -5.69
C LEU A 64 -9.64 -1.11 -4.48
N PHE A 65 -10.01 -0.25 -3.54
CA PHE A 65 -10.80 -0.62 -2.38
C PHE A 65 -12.06 -1.45 -2.74
N PRO A 66 -12.98 -0.96 -3.60
CA PRO A 66 -14.15 -1.75 -3.98
C PRO A 66 -13.80 -3.02 -4.77
N VAL A 67 -12.66 -3.03 -5.47
CA VAL A 67 -12.20 -4.21 -6.20
C VAL A 67 -11.81 -5.32 -5.22
N PHE A 68 -11.01 -5.02 -4.19
CA PHE A 68 -10.63 -6.00 -3.16
C PHE A 68 -11.84 -6.54 -2.41
N ILE A 69 -12.82 -5.70 -2.07
CA ILE A 69 -14.07 -6.14 -1.43
C ILE A 69 -14.85 -7.06 -2.37
N LYS A 70 -15.00 -6.70 -3.65
CA LYS A 70 -15.73 -7.50 -4.62
C LYS A 70 -15.07 -8.86 -4.86
N VAL A 71 -13.75 -8.88 -5.04
CA VAL A 71 -12.99 -10.12 -5.21
C VAL A 71 -13.09 -10.97 -3.95
N GLY A 72 -12.94 -10.38 -2.77
CA GLY A 72 -13.11 -11.06 -1.49
C GLY A 72 -14.50 -11.67 -1.35
N SER A 73 -15.56 -10.92 -1.66
CA SER A 73 -16.92 -11.43 -1.56
C SER A 73 -17.21 -12.61 -2.52
N VAL A 74 -16.62 -12.61 -3.71
CA VAL A 74 -16.72 -13.71 -4.67
C VAL A 74 -15.99 -14.96 -4.18
N ILE A 75 -14.74 -14.79 -3.72
CA ILE A 75 -13.92 -15.92 -3.24
C ILE A 75 -14.53 -16.58 -2.01
N PHE A 76 -14.97 -15.78 -1.04
CA PHE A 76 -15.51 -16.26 0.23
C PHE A 76 -17.03 -16.47 0.20
N ARG A 77 -17.68 -16.28 -0.96
CA ARG A 77 -19.12 -16.45 -1.17
C ARG A 77 -19.99 -15.67 -0.17
N THR A 78 -19.52 -14.49 0.22
CA THR A 78 -20.26 -13.61 1.13
C THR A 78 -21.25 -12.73 0.36
N PRO A 79 -22.37 -12.31 0.99
CA PRO A 79 -23.30 -11.38 0.34
C PRO A 79 -22.58 -10.12 -0.13
N SER A 80 -22.92 -9.62 -1.32
CA SER A 80 -22.35 -8.39 -1.84
C SER A 80 -22.70 -7.20 -0.94
N LEU A 81 -21.74 -6.31 -0.74
CA LEU A 81 -21.96 -5.06 -0.02
C LEU A 81 -23.02 -4.23 -0.75
N PRO A 82 -24.08 -3.74 -0.09
CA PRO A 82 -24.93 -2.74 -0.69
C PRO A 82 -24.11 -1.44 -0.82
N LEU A 83 -23.61 -1.18 -2.04
CA LEU A 83 -22.72 -0.04 -2.33
C LEU A 83 -23.47 1.32 -2.30
N SER A 84 -24.78 1.36 -2.00
CA SER A 84 -25.48 2.63 -1.79
C SER A 84 -25.19 3.15 -0.38
N GLY A 85 -24.55 4.33 -0.28
CA GLY A 85 -24.26 4.98 1.00
C GLY A 85 -25.51 5.18 1.86
N HIS A 86 -26.67 5.37 1.25
CA HIS A 86 -27.94 5.53 1.94
C HIS A 86 -28.40 4.23 2.65
N ALA A 87 -28.28 3.07 1.99
CA ALA A 87 -28.60 1.78 2.60
C ALA A 87 -27.64 1.41 3.71
N LEU A 88 -26.34 1.73 3.55
CA LEU A 88 -25.34 1.52 4.57
C LEU A 88 -25.59 2.40 5.80
N TRP A 89 -25.93 3.67 5.61
CA TRP A 89 -26.27 4.60 6.69
C TRP A 89 -27.52 4.15 7.46
N ALA A 90 -28.56 3.72 6.75
CA ALA A 90 -29.77 3.18 7.38
C ALA A 90 -29.46 1.91 8.21
N ALA A 91 -28.64 1.00 7.68
CA ALA A 91 -28.24 -0.22 8.38
C ALA A 91 -27.44 0.09 9.66
N VAL A 92 -26.48 1.05 9.61
CA VAL A 92 -25.72 1.50 10.78
C VAL A 92 -26.64 2.10 11.84
N LYS A 93 -27.62 2.90 11.43
CA LYS A 93 -28.54 3.58 12.36
C LYS A 93 -29.49 2.61 13.07
N HIS A 94 -29.98 1.59 12.37
CA HIS A 94 -30.98 0.66 12.92
C HIS A 94 -30.35 -0.55 13.64
N HIS A 95 -29.22 -1.03 13.18
CA HIS A 95 -28.52 -2.20 13.75
C HIS A 95 -27.00 -2.02 13.80
N PRO A 96 -26.48 -1.12 14.64
CA PRO A 96 -25.07 -0.73 14.61
C PRO A 96 -24.11 -1.91 14.82
N TRP A 97 -24.40 -2.77 15.78
CA TRP A 97 -23.53 -3.90 16.11
C TRP A 97 -23.48 -4.98 15.03
N HIS A 98 -24.64 -5.29 14.45
CA HIS A 98 -24.72 -6.25 13.35
C HIS A 98 -24.01 -5.71 12.10
N THR A 99 -24.22 -4.44 11.78
CA THR A 99 -23.59 -3.77 10.64
C THR A 99 -22.07 -3.68 10.79
N THR A 100 -21.58 -3.34 11.98
CA THR A 100 -20.13 -3.32 12.25
C THR A 100 -19.48 -4.70 12.07
N ARG A 101 -20.13 -5.76 12.57
CA ARG A 101 -19.63 -7.14 12.38
C ARG A 101 -19.63 -7.54 10.90
N LEU A 102 -20.64 -7.13 10.16
CA LEU A 102 -20.75 -7.42 8.73
C LEU A 102 -19.68 -6.68 7.93
N LEU A 103 -19.47 -5.38 8.21
CA LEU A 103 -18.41 -4.57 7.60
C LEU A 103 -17.03 -5.17 7.90
N TRP A 104 -16.78 -5.58 9.15
CA TRP A 104 -15.54 -6.24 9.54
C TRP A 104 -15.30 -7.57 8.80
N SER A 105 -16.36 -8.34 8.54
CA SER A 105 -16.25 -9.57 7.74
C SER A 105 -15.79 -9.28 6.31
N TRP A 106 -16.33 -8.27 5.66
CA TRP A 106 -15.92 -7.88 4.29
C TRP A 106 -14.51 -7.33 4.26
N GLU A 107 -14.16 -6.51 5.24
CA GLU A 107 -12.83 -5.95 5.41
C GLU A 107 -11.77 -7.05 5.54
N TRP A 108 -12.04 -8.05 6.37
CA TRP A 108 -11.15 -9.19 6.54
C TRP A 108 -10.93 -9.98 5.24
N HIS A 109 -12.00 -10.23 4.49
CA HIS A 109 -11.88 -10.91 3.20
C HIS A 109 -11.09 -10.07 2.18
N ALA A 110 -11.30 -8.77 2.15
CA ALA A 110 -10.55 -7.85 1.31
C ALA A 110 -9.06 -7.83 1.69
N LEU A 111 -8.75 -7.85 2.99
CA LEU A 111 -7.37 -7.92 3.50
C LEU A 111 -6.66 -9.22 3.09
N VAL A 112 -7.35 -10.35 3.11
CA VAL A 112 -6.76 -11.63 2.66
C VAL A 112 -6.42 -11.56 1.17
N VAL A 113 -7.32 -11.04 0.34
CA VAL A 113 -7.08 -10.84 -1.09
C VAL A 113 -5.93 -9.88 -1.32
N TRP A 114 -5.90 -8.76 -0.59
CA TRP A 114 -4.80 -7.80 -0.65
C TRP A 114 -3.47 -8.42 -0.21
N ALA A 115 -3.44 -9.24 0.85
CA ALA A 115 -2.22 -9.88 1.32
C ALA A 115 -1.62 -10.83 0.28
N VAL A 116 -2.45 -11.59 -0.45
CA VAL A 116 -2.01 -12.42 -1.57
C VAL A 116 -1.46 -11.55 -2.71
N PHE A 117 -2.18 -10.48 -3.06
CA PHE A 117 -1.70 -9.50 -4.04
C PHE A 117 -0.37 -8.89 -3.60
N ALA A 118 -0.24 -8.47 -2.34
CA ALA A 118 0.96 -7.86 -1.78
C ALA A 118 2.17 -8.80 -1.83
N ALA A 119 1.99 -10.08 -1.54
CA ALA A 119 3.05 -11.08 -1.59
C ALA A 119 3.65 -11.24 -2.99
N VAL A 120 2.86 -11.01 -4.04
CA VAL A 120 3.32 -11.06 -5.44
C VAL A 120 3.80 -9.70 -5.92
N ALA A 121 3.03 -8.65 -5.67
CA ALA A 121 3.31 -7.31 -6.19
C ALA A 121 4.58 -6.69 -5.59
N MET A 122 4.83 -6.91 -4.29
CA MET A 122 5.97 -6.31 -3.61
C MET A 122 7.33 -6.71 -4.20
N PRO A 123 7.68 -8.00 -4.37
CA PRO A 123 8.94 -8.38 -5.00
C PRO A 123 9.02 -7.93 -6.47
N VAL A 124 7.92 -8.01 -7.22
CA VAL A 124 7.89 -7.57 -8.63
C VAL A 124 8.21 -6.08 -8.73
N LEU A 125 7.58 -5.25 -7.90
CA LEU A 125 7.82 -3.80 -7.88
C LEU A 125 9.23 -3.46 -7.37
N ALA A 126 9.74 -4.17 -6.38
CA ALA A 126 11.10 -3.99 -5.89
C ALA A 126 12.12 -4.28 -7.01
N MET A 127 12.00 -5.42 -7.67
CA MET A 127 12.87 -5.80 -8.78
C MET A 127 12.76 -4.84 -9.98
N ALA A 128 11.56 -4.37 -10.30
CA ALA A 128 11.34 -3.42 -11.40
C ALA A 128 11.90 -2.02 -11.10
N SER A 129 11.84 -1.58 -9.85
CA SER A 129 12.33 -0.24 -9.44
C SER A 129 13.86 -0.20 -9.21
N GLU A 130 14.47 -1.32 -8.86
CA GLU A 130 15.91 -1.41 -8.58
C GLU A 130 16.81 -0.86 -9.70
N PRO A 131 16.70 -1.27 -10.98
CA PRO A 131 17.56 -0.78 -12.03
C PRO A 131 17.42 0.72 -12.29
N VAL A 132 16.21 1.25 -12.11
CA VAL A 132 15.93 2.69 -12.23
C VAL A 132 16.66 3.46 -11.13
N LEU A 133 16.53 3.01 -9.89
CA LEU A 133 17.16 3.64 -8.73
C LEU A 133 18.69 3.54 -8.78
N ARG A 134 19.24 2.41 -9.20
CA ARG A 134 20.69 2.24 -9.41
C ARG A 134 21.24 3.20 -10.49
N ASN A 135 20.52 3.37 -11.60
CA ASN A 135 20.93 4.29 -12.66
C ASN A 135 20.85 5.74 -12.19
N MET A 136 19.84 6.11 -11.43
CA MET A 136 19.73 7.46 -10.83
C MET A 136 20.87 7.73 -9.83
N ALA A 137 21.19 6.78 -8.98
CA ALA A 137 22.31 6.90 -8.02
C ALA A 137 23.65 7.11 -8.73
N LYS A 138 23.92 6.37 -9.83
CA LYS A 138 25.14 6.56 -10.64
C LYS A 138 25.21 7.94 -11.29
N ARG A 139 24.10 8.51 -11.76
CA ARG A 139 24.05 9.85 -12.34
C ARG A 139 24.33 10.95 -11.32
N VAL A 140 23.76 10.82 -10.11
CA VAL A 140 23.99 11.79 -9.03
C VAL A 140 25.45 11.74 -8.56
N GLY A 141 26.05 10.53 -8.43
CA GLY A 141 27.46 10.38 -8.08
C GLY A 141 28.42 11.01 -9.10
N ARG A 142 28.13 10.89 -10.41
CA ARG A 142 28.94 11.51 -11.46
C ARG A 142 28.81 13.03 -11.48
N GLY A 143 27.64 13.59 -11.20
CA GLY A 143 27.43 15.04 -11.13
C GLY A 143 28.22 15.70 -10.00
N ASN A 144 28.35 15.03 -8.86
CA ASN A 144 29.14 15.55 -7.74
C ASN A 144 30.67 15.45 -7.98
N ALA A 145 31.13 14.48 -8.78
CA ALA A 145 32.55 14.35 -9.11
C ALA A 145 33.01 15.34 -10.21
N ALA A 146 32.10 15.88 -11.00
CA ALA A 146 32.39 16.85 -12.06
C ALA A 146 32.28 18.32 -11.59
N GLY A 147 31.82 18.55 -10.37
CA GLY A 147 31.62 19.90 -9.78
C GLY A 147 32.66 20.27 -8.70
N VAL A 148 33.73 19.49 -8.57
CA VAL A 148 34.95 19.78 -7.76
C VAL A 148 36.10 19.92 -8.72
#